data_4e1c87bb8cecb097945a0f03afd23343
#
_entry.id   4e1c87bb8cecb097945a0f03afd23343
#
_cell.length_a   1.000
_cell.length_b   1.000
_cell.length_c   1.000
_cell.angle_alpha   90.00
_cell.angle_beta   90.00
_cell.angle_gamma   90.00
#
_symmetry.space_group_name_H-M   'P 1'
#
loop_
_entity.id
_entity.type
_entity.pdbx_description
1 polymer ?
#
loop_
_entity_poly.entity_id
_entity_poly.type
_entity_poly.pdbx_seq_one_letter_code
_entity_poly.pdbx_strand_id
1 'polypeptide(L)'
;VDQWGHDFRPAYVRLAMLRKEYPAVAIMALTATARIDTVQDIQRRLGMRNALMLRQSFNRPNLTYRVCPKKRGGGTLDRIAAMIQEDHPNDCGIIYCLSRRDCETIASDLETKYGIRARHFHAGLNPQDKLRIQEGWEAGTFKVIVATIAIGMGMDKADVRFVFHHTM
;
A
#
# COMPACT_ATOMS: atom_id res chain seq x y z
N VAL A 1 4.87 16.65 -3.64
CA VAL A 1 4.85 18.11 -3.90
C VAL A 1 4.17 18.38 -5.23
N ASP A 2 4.06 17.40 -6.07
CA ASP A 2 3.32 17.37 -7.32
C ASP A 2 1.80 17.57 -7.10
N GLN A 3 0.94 17.05 -7.95
CA GLN A 3 -0.53 17.16 -7.92
C GLN A 3 -1.15 17.04 -6.50
N TRP A 4 -0.58 16.17 -5.66
CA TRP A 4 -1.02 15.95 -4.28
C TRP A 4 -0.57 17.03 -3.29
N GLY A 5 0.52 17.75 -3.57
CA GLY A 5 1.03 18.78 -2.66
C GLY A 5 0.19 20.06 -2.67
N HIS A 6 -0.35 20.44 -3.81
CA HIS A 6 -1.19 21.63 -3.94
C HIS A 6 -2.62 21.43 -3.43
N ASP A 7 -3.24 20.30 -3.83
CA ASP A 7 -4.66 20.06 -3.56
C ASP A 7 -4.89 19.34 -2.24
N PHE A 8 -3.94 18.49 -1.82
CA PHE A 8 -4.12 17.64 -0.64
C PHE A 8 -3.41 18.14 0.61
N ARG A 9 -2.24 18.76 0.48
CA ARG A 9 -1.44 19.27 1.62
C ARG A 9 -0.79 20.61 1.29
N PRO A 10 -1.52 21.71 1.37
CA PRO A 10 -0.98 23.04 1.07
C PRO A 10 0.26 23.42 1.87
N ALA A 11 0.42 22.85 3.08
CA ALA A 11 1.59 23.08 3.91
C ALA A 11 2.92 22.61 3.25
N TYR A 12 2.89 21.62 2.35
CA TYR A 12 4.09 21.18 1.64
C TYR A 12 4.70 22.27 0.76
N VAL A 13 3.88 23.15 0.21
CA VAL A 13 4.35 24.27 -0.62
C VAL A 13 5.18 25.24 0.22
N ARG A 14 4.86 25.36 1.51
CA ARG A 14 5.53 26.29 2.44
C ARG A 14 6.85 25.76 2.99
N LEU A 15 7.21 24.49 2.77
CA LEU A 15 8.48 23.92 3.25
C LEU A 15 9.72 24.64 2.72
N ALA A 16 9.61 25.42 1.65
CA ALA A 16 10.68 26.30 1.17
C ALA A 16 11.18 27.30 2.24
N MET A 17 10.33 27.65 3.23
CA MET A 17 10.72 28.51 4.34
C MET A 17 11.89 27.92 5.14
N LEU A 18 11.97 26.59 5.27
CA LEU A 18 13.04 25.94 6.02
C LEU A 18 14.42 26.28 5.46
N ARG A 19 14.58 26.38 4.14
CA ARG A 19 15.85 26.79 3.54
C ARG A 19 16.20 28.25 3.83
N LYS A 20 15.21 29.11 4.01
CA LYS A 20 15.43 30.52 4.33
C LYS A 20 15.81 30.71 5.80
N GLU A 21 15.14 30.02 6.69
CA GLU A 21 15.35 30.13 8.13
C GLU A 21 16.60 29.37 8.59
N TYR A 22 16.89 28.24 7.93
CA TYR A 22 18.00 27.36 8.29
C TYR A 22 18.91 27.10 7.08
N PRO A 23 19.63 28.11 6.57
CA PRO A 23 20.39 28.00 5.32
C PRO A 23 21.56 27.00 5.38
N ALA A 24 22.12 26.79 6.57
CA ALA A 24 23.26 25.89 6.79
C ALA A 24 22.84 24.42 7.06
N VAL A 25 21.54 24.15 7.30
CA VAL A 25 21.08 22.79 7.60
C VAL A 25 20.88 22.02 6.31
N ALA A 26 21.40 20.78 6.27
CA ALA A 26 21.19 19.89 5.15
C ALA A 26 19.70 19.48 5.05
N ILE A 27 19.17 19.46 3.84
CA ILE A 27 17.80 18.98 3.56
C ILE A 27 17.92 17.68 2.77
N MET A 28 17.26 16.63 3.26
CA MET A 28 17.11 15.36 2.57
C MET A 28 15.62 15.16 2.20
N ALA A 29 15.35 14.96 0.93
CA ALA A 29 14.02 14.63 0.44
C ALA A 29 13.98 13.15 0.04
N LEU A 30 13.01 12.40 0.58
CA LEU A 30 12.85 10.97 0.31
C LEU A 30 11.48 10.70 -0.29
N THR A 31 11.45 9.87 -1.30
CA THR A 31 10.20 9.42 -1.91
C THR A 31 10.38 8.05 -2.55
N ALA A 32 9.36 7.21 -2.45
CA ALA A 32 9.31 5.91 -3.11
C ALA A 32 8.91 6.01 -4.59
N THR A 33 8.28 7.12 -5.01
CA THR A 33 7.58 7.21 -6.31
C THR A 33 7.74 8.60 -6.91
N ALA A 34 8.93 8.97 -7.38
CA ALA A 34 9.10 10.25 -8.05
C ALA A 34 9.59 10.06 -9.50
N ARG A 35 8.86 10.65 -10.43
CA ARG A 35 9.31 10.85 -11.82
C ARG A 35 10.37 11.93 -11.84
N ILE A 36 11.12 12.02 -12.94
CA ILE A 36 12.21 13.01 -13.05
C ILE A 36 11.69 14.45 -12.93
N ASP A 37 10.58 14.76 -13.56
CA ASP A 37 9.89 16.05 -13.47
C ASP A 37 9.52 16.40 -12.02
N THR A 38 8.96 15.44 -11.28
CA THR A 38 8.63 15.59 -9.85
C THR A 38 9.88 15.84 -9.01
N VAL A 39 10.99 15.13 -9.27
CA VAL A 39 12.26 15.35 -8.57
C VAL A 39 12.77 16.77 -8.78
N GLN A 40 12.76 17.26 -10.03
CA GLN A 40 13.17 18.62 -10.34
C GLN A 40 12.29 19.68 -9.66
N ASP A 41 10.99 19.43 -9.58
CA ASP A 41 10.06 20.32 -8.87
C ASP A 41 10.33 20.35 -7.37
N ILE A 42 10.58 19.18 -6.74
CA ILE A 42 10.96 19.06 -5.33
C ILE A 42 12.25 19.85 -5.05
N GLN A 43 13.28 19.66 -5.86
CA GLN A 43 14.56 20.37 -5.70
C GLN A 43 14.40 21.88 -5.78
N ARG A 44 13.63 22.35 -6.79
CA ARG A 44 13.34 23.75 -7.00
C ARG A 44 12.58 24.36 -5.83
N ARG A 45 11.50 23.71 -5.40
CA ARG A 45 10.63 24.20 -4.32
C ARG A 45 11.32 24.20 -2.96
N LEU A 46 12.15 23.21 -2.66
CA LEU A 46 12.90 23.16 -1.41
C LEU A 46 14.21 23.95 -1.44
N GLY A 47 14.55 24.60 -2.56
CA GLY A 47 15.80 25.33 -2.72
C GLY A 47 17.04 24.45 -2.58
N MET A 48 16.96 23.21 -3.03
CA MET A 48 18.07 22.25 -2.98
C MET A 48 19.04 22.49 -4.13
N ARG A 49 20.12 23.21 -3.86
CA ARG A 49 21.18 23.47 -4.84
C ARG A 49 22.21 22.35 -4.83
N ASN A 50 22.61 21.87 -6.01
CA ASN A 50 23.59 20.79 -6.18
C ASN A 50 23.28 19.54 -5.34
N ALA A 51 22.02 19.16 -5.25
CA ALA A 51 21.60 18.01 -4.46
C ALA A 51 22.12 16.71 -5.07
N LEU A 52 22.74 15.87 -4.24
CA LEU A 52 23.07 14.51 -4.62
C LEU A 52 21.78 13.72 -4.83
N MET A 53 21.59 13.14 -6.02
CA MET A 53 20.42 12.34 -6.34
C MET A 53 20.78 10.84 -6.32
N LEU A 54 20.24 10.13 -5.36
CA LEU A 54 20.34 8.68 -5.27
C LEU A 54 19.06 8.05 -5.81
N ARG A 55 19.18 7.17 -6.80
CA ARG A 55 18.07 6.43 -7.40
C ARG A 55 18.39 4.96 -7.50
N GLN A 56 17.37 4.14 -7.26
CA GLN A 56 17.41 2.71 -7.58
C GLN A 56 16.39 2.39 -8.67
N SER A 57 16.60 1.29 -9.36
CA SER A 57 15.63 0.77 -10.32
C SER A 57 14.33 0.40 -9.63
N PHE A 58 13.19 0.70 -10.26
CA PHE A 58 11.89 0.22 -9.83
C PHE A 58 11.66 -1.27 -10.17
N ASN A 59 12.54 -1.85 -10.98
CA ASN A 59 12.46 -3.27 -11.28
C ASN A 59 12.79 -4.08 -10.02
N ARG A 60 11.85 -4.88 -9.58
CA ARG A 60 11.93 -5.78 -8.42
C ARG A 60 11.97 -7.21 -8.92
N PRO A 61 13.16 -7.80 -9.17
CA PRO A 61 13.28 -9.13 -9.76
C PRO A 61 12.71 -10.25 -8.88
N ASN A 62 12.48 -9.96 -7.60
CA ASN A 62 11.82 -10.85 -6.65
C ASN A 62 10.28 -10.81 -6.71
N LEU A 63 9.69 -9.97 -7.56
CA LEU A 63 8.24 -9.89 -7.74
C LEU A 63 7.84 -10.48 -9.08
N THR A 64 6.90 -11.41 -9.04
CA THR A 64 6.28 -11.99 -10.23
C THR A 64 4.89 -11.40 -10.42
N TYR A 65 4.63 -10.83 -11.59
CA TYR A 65 3.33 -10.28 -11.94
C TYR A 65 2.55 -11.27 -12.80
N ARG A 66 1.30 -11.56 -12.42
CA ARG A 66 0.42 -12.44 -13.14
C ARG A 66 -0.94 -11.77 -13.36
N VAL A 67 -1.40 -11.71 -14.60
CA VAL A 67 -2.75 -11.27 -14.95
C VAL A 67 -3.62 -12.49 -15.23
N CYS A 68 -4.75 -12.57 -14.53
CA CYS A 68 -5.67 -13.67 -14.66
C CYS A 68 -7.03 -13.16 -15.16
N PRO A 69 -7.64 -13.81 -16.17
CA PRO A 69 -8.98 -13.45 -16.62
C PRO A 69 -9.99 -13.56 -15.47
N LYS A 70 -10.84 -12.53 -15.33
CA LYS A 70 -11.90 -12.54 -14.31
C LYS A 70 -12.97 -13.55 -14.72
N LYS A 71 -13.31 -14.46 -13.82
CA LYS A 71 -14.41 -15.40 -14.06
C LYS A 71 -15.75 -14.70 -13.85
N ARG A 72 -16.70 -14.96 -14.79
CA ARG A 72 -18.09 -14.51 -14.61
C ARG A 72 -18.77 -15.35 -13.52
N GLY A 73 -19.78 -14.77 -12.84
CA GLY A 73 -20.62 -15.53 -11.88
C GLY A 73 -19.94 -15.85 -10.54
N GLY A 74 -19.00 -15.02 -10.07
CA GLY A 74 -18.46 -15.17 -8.70
C GLY A 74 -17.19 -16.03 -8.57
N GLY A 75 -16.83 -16.83 -9.56
CA GLY A 75 -15.68 -17.74 -9.50
C GLY A 75 -14.27 -17.10 -9.39
N THR A 76 -14.22 -15.76 -9.22
CA THR A 76 -12.95 -15.06 -8.98
C THR A 76 -12.44 -15.33 -7.56
N LEU A 77 -13.33 -15.31 -6.57
CA LEU A 77 -12.96 -15.57 -5.19
C LEU A 77 -12.56 -17.03 -4.97
N ASP A 78 -13.28 -17.98 -5.62
CA ASP A 78 -12.90 -19.41 -5.60
C ASP A 78 -11.46 -19.61 -6.08
N ARG A 79 -11.10 -18.92 -7.16
CA ARG A 79 -9.74 -19.00 -7.71
C ARG A 79 -8.70 -18.38 -6.78
N ILE A 80 -9.00 -17.22 -6.18
CA ILE A 80 -8.09 -16.58 -5.20
C ILE A 80 -7.89 -17.50 -4.00
N ALA A 81 -8.98 -18.08 -3.47
CA ALA A 81 -8.91 -19.00 -2.34
C ALA A 81 -8.07 -20.24 -2.67
N ALA A 82 -8.28 -20.85 -3.85
CA ALA A 82 -7.48 -21.98 -4.30
C ALA A 82 -5.99 -21.62 -4.39
N MET A 83 -5.64 -20.47 -5.01
CA MET A 83 -4.24 -20.01 -5.09
C MET A 83 -3.62 -19.77 -3.73
N ILE A 84 -4.38 -19.24 -2.75
CA ILE A 84 -3.88 -19.06 -1.38
C ILE A 84 -3.62 -20.43 -0.73
N GLN A 85 -4.53 -21.37 -0.86
CA GLN A 85 -4.42 -22.70 -0.25
C GLN A 85 -3.32 -23.56 -0.89
N GLU A 86 -3.14 -23.46 -2.20
CA GLU A 86 -2.18 -24.27 -2.96
C GLU A 86 -0.77 -23.67 -2.95
N ASP A 87 -0.65 -22.36 -3.27
CA ASP A 87 0.65 -21.69 -3.47
C ASP A 87 1.15 -21.02 -2.18
N HIS A 88 0.24 -20.63 -1.25
CA HIS A 88 0.54 -19.77 -0.09
C HIS A 88 -0.13 -20.22 1.23
N PRO A 89 -0.13 -21.52 1.59
CA PRO A 89 -0.92 -22.05 2.71
C PRO A 89 -0.55 -21.44 4.08
N ASN A 90 0.70 -21.00 4.24
CA ASN A 90 1.21 -20.42 5.47
C ASN A 90 1.66 -18.96 5.34
N ASP A 91 1.51 -18.38 4.18
CA ASP A 91 2.01 -17.06 3.85
C ASP A 91 1.05 -15.94 4.24
N CYS A 92 1.60 -14.77 4.54
CA CYS A 92 0.82 -13.54 4.70
C CYS A 92 0.61 -12.86 3.36
N GLY A 93 -0.58 -12.28 3.17
CA GLY A 93 -0.89 -11.57 1.94
C GLY A 93 -1.99 -10.52 2.07
N ILE A 94 -2.16 -9.79 0.98
CA ILE A 94 -3.14 -8.70 0.87
C ILE A 94 -4.03 -8.93 -0.34
N ILE A 95 -5.33 -8.69 -0.17
CA ILE A 95 -6.30 -8.66 -1.27
C ILE A 95 -6.85 -7.25 -1.37
N TYR A 96 -6.60 -6.57 -2.48
CA TYR A 96 -7.13 -5.23 -2.73
C TYR A 96 -8.49 -5.28 -3.42
N CYS A 97 -9.44 -4.51 -2.88
CA CYS A 97 -10.78 -4.32 -3.41
C CYS A 97 -11.07 -2.83 -3.64
N LEU A 98 -12.02 -2.51 -4.52
CA LEU A 98 -12.41 -1.12 -4.78
C LEU A 98 -13.33 -0.56 -3.69
N SER A 99 -14.27 -1.34 -3.17
CA SER A 99 -15.25 -0.87 -2.20
C SER A 99 -15.02 -1.44 -0.80
N ARG A 100 -15.47 -0.70 0.23
CA ARG A 100 -15.47 -1.16 1.63
C ARG A 100 -16.32 -2.42 1.79
N ARG A 101 -17.50 -2.44 1.16
CA ARG A 101 -18.42 -3.56 1.19
C ARG A 101 -17.80 -4.83 0.61
N ASP A 102 -17.06 -4.71 -0.50
CA ASP A 102 -16.35 -5.87 -1.07
C ASP A 102 -15.30 -6.39 -0.10
N CYS A 103 -14.56 -5.50 0.59
CA CYS A 103 -13.58 -5.92 1.59
C CYS A 103 -14.23 -6.75 2.71
N GLU A 104 -15.35 -6.28 3.24
CA GLU A 104 -16.09 -6.96 4.31
C GLU A 104 -16.63 -8.32 3.84
N THR A 105 -17.28 -8.33 2.66
CA THR A 105 -17.86 -9.56 2.09
C THR A 105 -16.78 -10.59 1.77
N ILE A 106 -15.71 -10.19 1.10
CA ILE A 106 -14.63 -11.10 0.71
C ILE A 106 -13.89 -11.65 1.94
N ALA A 107 -13.64 -10.81 2.96
CA ALA A 107 -13.01 -11.28 4.19
C ALA A 107 -13.89 -12.31 4.91
N SER A 108 -15.19 -12.07 5.01
CA SER A 108 -16.16 -13.00 5.57
C SER A 108 -16.26 -14.30 4.78
N ASP A 109 -16.33 -14.20 3.46
CA ASP A 109 -16.42 -15.37 2.57
C ASP A 109 -15.15 -16.23 2.64
N LEU A 110 -13.97 -15.63 2.69
CA LEU A 110 -12.71 -16.35 2.87
C LEU A 110 -12.71 -17.17 4.16
N GLU A 111 -13.20 -16.61 5.25
CA GLU A 111 -13.26 -17.30 6.54
C GLU A 111 -14.33 -18.38 6.55
N THR A 112 -15.55 -18.07 6.10
CA THR A 112 -16.71 -18.98 6.23
C THR A 112 -16.76 -20.09 5.19
N LYS A 113 -16.38 -19.79 3.93
CA LYS A 113 -16.47 -20.74 2.82
C LYS A 113 -15.18 -21.53 2.58
N TYR A 114 -14.02 -20.91 2.84
CA TYR A 114 -12.72 -21.50 2.48
C TYR A 114 -11.82 -21.79 3.70
N GLY A 115 -12.24 -21.39 4.92
CA GLY A 115 -11.44 -21.58 6.13
C GLY A 115 -10.16 -20.73 6.20
N ILE A 116 -10.05 -19.70 5.34
CA ILE A 116 -8.91 -18.80 5.30
C ILE A 116 -9.15 -17.65 6.26
N ARG A 117 -8.41 -17.58 7.37
CA ARG A 117 -8.53 -16.48 8.34
C ARG A 117 -8.12 -15.16 7.72
N ALA A 118 -9.10 -14.30 7.48
CA ALA A 118 -8.94 -12.98 6.87
C ALA A 118 -9.64 -11.91 7.68
N ARG A 119 -9.15 -10.68 7.59
CA ARG A 119 -9.80 -9.48 8.17
C ARG A 119 -9.87 -8.38 7.14
N HIS A 120 -10.99 -7.66 7.12
CA HIS A 120 -11.13 -6.49 6.28
C HIS A 120 -10.47 -5.27 6.92
N PHE A 121 -9.94 -4.37 6.07
CA PHE A 121 -9.31 -3.13 6.51
C PHE A 121 -9.62 -1.99 5.54
N HIS A 122 -10.26 -0.93 6.02
CA HIS A 122 -10.60 0.24 5.21
C HIS A 122 -10.75 1.50 6.06
N ALA A 123 -10.83 2.65 5.41
CA ALA A 123 -10.91 3.95 6.08
C ALA A 123 -12.14 4.11 7.00
N GLY A 124 -13.23 3.36 6.75
CA GLY A 124 -14.46 3.40 7.54
C GLY A 124 -14.39 2.72 8.91
N LEU A 125 -13.33 1.94 9.19
CA LEU A 125 -13.13 1.36 10.51
C LEU A 125 -12.75 2.43 11.53
N ASN A 126 -13.18 2.26 12.78
CA ASN A 126 -12.74 3.13 13.86
C ASN A 126 -11.24 2.91 14.18
N PRO A 127 -10.58 3.87 14.85
CA PRO A 127 -9.15 3.78 15.13
C PRO A 127 -8.73 2.56 15.96
N GLN A 128 -9.56 2.14 16.91
CA GLN A 128 -9.26 0.99 17.77
C GLN A 128 -9.30 -0.33 17.00
N ASP A 129 -10.29 -0.51 16.12
CA ASP A 129 -10.37 -1.70 15.26
C ASP A 129 -9.21 -1.74 14.26
N LYS A 130 -8.83 -0.60 13.69
CA LYS A 130 -7.64 -0.52 12.81
C LYS A 130 -6.39 -1.00 13.53
N LEU A 131 -6.16 -0.50 14.74
CA LEU A 131 -4.99 -0.88 15.54
C LEU A 131 -5.01 -2.38 15.86
N ARG A 132 -6.15 -2.90 16.33
CA ARG A 132 -6.31 -4.34 16.66
C ARG A 132 -6.07 -5.24 15.44
N ILE A 133 -6.57 -4.85 14.27
CA ILE A 133 -6.36 -5.61 13.03
C ILE A 133 -4.90 -5.56 12.63
N GLN A 134 -4.26 -4.39 12.71
CA GLN A 134 -2.85 -4.25 12.40
C GLN A 134 -1.97 -5.12 13.31
N GLU A 135 -2.14 -4.99 14.62
CA GLU A 135 -1.40 -5.80 15.62
C GLU A 135 -1.62 -7.30 15.42
N GLY A 136 -2.87 -7.72 15.16
CA GLY A 136 -3.19 -9.11 14.90
C GLY A 136 -2.54 -9.66 13.63
N TRP A 137 -2.43 -8.85 12.60
CA TRP A 137 -1.75 -9.23 11.35
C TRP A 137 -0.23 -9.27 11.52
N GLU A 138 0.35 -8.28 12.20
CA GLU A 138 1.78 -8.25 12.53
C GLU A 138 2.17 -9.46 13.38
N ALA A 139 1.36 -9.81 14.36
CA ALA A 139 1.54 -10.99 15.21
C ALA A 139 1.24 -12.33 14.49
N GLY A 140 0.70 -12.30 13.26
CA GLY A 140 0.36 -13.52 12.52
C GLY A 140 -0.87 -14.26 13.01
N THR A 141 -1.73 -13.62 13.82
CA THR A 141 -3.00 -14.19 14.29
C THR A 141 -3.92 -14.61 13.15
N PHE A 142 -3.87 -13.86 12.07
CA PHE A 142 -4.46 -14.18 10.76
C PHE A 142 -3.49 -13.81 9.65
N LYS A 143 -3.67 -14.39 8.46
CA LYS A 143 -2.68 -14.31 7.37
C LYS A 143 -3.07 -13.34 6.27
N VAL A 144 -4.35 -13.08 6.07
CA VAL A 144 -4.85 -12.31 4.93
C VAL A 144 -5.55 -11.05 5.39
N ILE A 145 -5.13 -9.91 4.83
CA ILE A 145 -5.89 -8.65 4.92
C ILE A 145 -6.61 -8.41 3.60
N VAL A 146 -7.90 -8.08 3.68
CA VAL A 146 -8.70 -7.64 2.54
C VAL A 146 -8.94 -6.14 2.68
N ALA A 147 -8.42 -5.33 1.77
CA ALA A 147 -8.35 -3.89 1.99
C ALA A 147 -8.71 -3.06 0.75
N THR A 148 -9.12 -1.82 1.00
CA THR A 148 -9.05 -0.77 -0.01
C THR A 148 -7.63 -0.17 -0.05
N ILE A 149 -7.35 0.73 -1.00
CA ILE A 149 -6.03 1.39 -1.19
C ILE A 149 -5.49 2.07 0.09
N ALA A 150 -6.31 2.20 1.13
CA ALA A 150 -5.91 2.81 2.41
C ALA A 150 -4.83 2.00 3.19
N ILE A 151 -4.62 0.73 2.85
CA ILE A 151 -3.49 -0.07 3.33
C ILE A 151 -2.31 0.10 2.36
N GLY A 152 -1.18 0.52 2.81
CA GLY A 152 0.01 0.61 1.96
C GLY A 152 0.99 1.68 2.40
N MET A 153 0.53 2.73 3.05
CA MET A 153 1.42 3.74 3.62
C MET A 153 1.49 3.55 5.14
N GLY A 154 2.62 3.03 5.63
CA GLY A 154 2.93 2.94 7.06
C GLY A 154 2.79 1.56 7.70
N MET A 155 2.55 0.50 6.94
CA MET A 155 2.64 -0.87 7.43
C MET A 155 3.92 -1.53 6.92
N ASP A 156 4.84 -1.81 7.83
CA ASP A 156 6.11 -2.49 7.53
C ASP A 156 6.03 -3.96 7.97
N LYS A 157 5.47 -4.80 7.08
CA LYS A 157 5.41 -6.24 7.27
C LYS A 157 6.29 -6.93 6.23
N ALA A 158 7.42 -7.45 6.67
CA ALA A 158 8.46 -8.00 5.80
C ALA A 158 8.07 -9.35 5.15
N ASP A 159 7.08 -10.05 5.68
CA ASP A 159 6.68 -11.41 5.26
C ASP A 159 5.43 -11.46 4.37
N VAL A 160 5.03 -10.36 3.75
CA VAL A 160 3.99 -10.37 2.72
C VAL A 160 4.51 -11.09 1.48
N ARG A 161 3.86 -12.20 1.11
CA ARG A 161 4.30 -13.07 0.00
C ARG A 161 3.43 -12.95 -1.24
N PHE A 162 2.18 -12.51 -1.09
CA PHE A 162 1.28 -12.31 -2.22
C PHE A 162 0.42 -11.06 -2.08
N VAL A 163 0.07 -10.50 -3.23
CA VAL A 163 -0.91 -9.42 -3.33
C VAL A 163 -1.85 -9.76 -4.47
N PHE A 164 -3.14 -9.80 -4.18
CA PHE A 164 -4.19 -9.95 -5.18
C PHE A 164 -4.96 -8.65 -5.36
N HIS A 165 -5.16 -8.26 -6.61
CA HIS A 165 -6.11 -7.21 -6.96
C HIS A 165 -7.39 -7.88 -7.43
N HIS A 166 -8.42 -7.93 -6.55
CA HIS A 166 -9.71 -8.53 -6.88
C HIS A 166 -10.44 -7.73 -7.95
N THR A 167 -10.29 -6.41 -7.91
CA THR A 167 -10.85 -5.47 -8.89
C THR A 167 -9.83 -4.37 -9.17
N MET A 168 -9.53 -4.15 -10.43
CA MET A 168 -8.78 -3.00 -10.93
C MET A 168 -9.70 -2.14 -11.76
#